data_16f4608d3a02f6726e5e993fe2ce0f03
#
_entry.id   16f4608d3a02f6726e5e993fe2ce0f03
#
_cell.length_a   1.000
_cell.length_b   1.000
_cell.length_c   1.000
_cell.angle_alpha   90.00
_cell.angle_beta   90.00
_cell.angle_gamma   90.00
#
_symmetry.space_group_name_H-M   'P 1'
#
loop_
_entity.id
_entity.type
_entity.pdbx_description
1 polymer ?
#
loop_
_entity_poly.entity_id
_entity_poly.type
_entity_poly.pdbx_seq_one_letter_code
_entity_poly.pdbx_strand_id
1 'polypeptide(L)'
;METLFSGRQWCSSPTAKWTIQYEHRRNGSNMEYRFYWNVWLTSSGGWYYNAMKLPLYLNGTNVETIQVKTYNSNEKGWNKSGTTGWYTVSGKTSGTTSFYAQLVDTGGYAQANWNVQDTSSTFNLAVDPAGSVLGTISNFTIGNAISIPITKYSSSFVDNLVIKYGSTTVKSVSNVNNGDSISFTSSELNTIYSLMSTINSGTFSFTITTMNGSSSVGTSSKNATGSITNANPTFTASNISYKDNNSTVVNVTNNNQQLVQSLSSLLVTITSATGNKGASITRYDATINGVTRTITSAGNIDFGVINSGSNLTLSVKVTDSRGNTTTATKTVTFLSWVLPTGIISLKRKNNYENESYLKVQATYSSVNSKNTITIKYQYKKTTDSSYSSQTTIANNTQKTISLDKNYAWDFKITLTDKFGTTTYNVSLAKGRFIFFVDTKKLSVGINCFPTNNESLEVNGEKIGAIDFSKIYPVGSIYMSVNSTNPSTLFGGTWVQIQDRFLLACGSSYSNGSTGGSATVTLNVNQIPAHSHGASTNSTGSHSHGYESQKKRWADTPISSAGSVLAGTGAQSKYAVYYYTDGAGEHSHSVTVNNTGGSQAHNNMPPYIAVYVWKRTG
;
A
#
# COMPACT_ATOMS: atom_id res chain seq x y z
N MET A 1 -1.58 17.68 60.26
CA MET A 1 -2.92 17.74 60.88
C MET A 1 -3.32 19.20 61.01
N GLU A 2 -4.38 19.60 60.34
CA GLU A 2 -4.93 20.96 60.47
C GLU A 2 -6.13 20.92 61.40
N THR A 3 -6.23 21.91 62.29
CA THR A 3 -7.39 22.03 63.19
C THR A 3 -8.51 22.76 62.46
N LEU A 4 -9.56 22.02 62.10
CA LEU A 4 -10.73 22.58 61.46
C LEU A 4 -11.58 23.41 62.44
N PHE A 5 -11.76 22.90 63.64
CA PHE A 5 -12.71 23.48 64.56
C PHE A 5 -12.34 23.19 66.04
N SER A 6 -12.49 24.22 66.86
CA SER A 6 -12.49 24.11 68.28
C SER A 6 -13.72 24.85 68.81
N GLY A 7 -14.78 24.10 69.13
CA GLY A 7 -16.06 24.68 69.51
C GLY A 7 -16.46 24.43 70.97
N ARG A 8 -17.32 25.28 71.47
CA ARG A 8 -18.05 25.09 72.74
C ARG A 8 -19.52 24.92 72.45
N GLN A 9 -20.07 23.83 72.91
CA GLN A 9 -21.51 23.70 72.99
C GLN A 9 -21.96 24.10 74.39
N TRP A 10 -22.82 25.10 74.43
CA TRP A 10 -23.34 25.61 75.68
C TRP A 10 -24.59 24.82 76.09
N CYS A 11 -24.49 24.19 77.23
CA CYS A 11 -25.65 23.80 78.02
C CYS A 11 -25.70 24.69 79.26
N SER A 12 -26.86 24.84 79.85
CA SER A 12 -27.04 25.75 81.05
C SER A 12 -26.08 25.40 82.20
N SER A 13 -25.44 24.31 82.22
CA SER A 13 -24.30 23.82 82.97
C SER A 13 -24.22 22.27 82.74
N PRO A 14 -23.28 21.71 82.20
CA PRO A 14 -21.88 22.03 81.88
C PRO A 14 -21.63 22.36 80.43
N THR A 15 -20.38 22.62 80.07
CA THR A 15 -19.97 22.93 78.69
C THR A 15 -19.36 21.73 78.02
N ALA A 16 -19.96 21.25 76.95
CA ALA A 16 -19.30 20.33 76.06
C ALA A 16 -18.35 21.09 75.12
N LYS A 17 -17.17 20.62 75.01
CA LYS A 17 -16.19 21.13 74.02
C LYS A 17 -15.84 20.02 73.05
N TRP A 18 -15.56 20.40 71.88
CA TRP A 18 -15.12 19.48 70.85
C TRP A 18 -14.15 20.10 69.88
N THR A 19 -13.26 19.29 69.34
CA THR A 19 -12.33 19.65 68.27
C THR A 19 -12.36 18.63 67.18
N ILE A 20 -12.21 19.05 65.95
CA ILE A 20 -11.95 18.19 64.83
C ILE A 20 -10.68 18.67 64.13
N GLN A 21 -9.77 17.75 63.93
CA GLN A 21 -8.63 17.96 63.07
C GLN A 21 -8.76 17.01 61.88
N TYR A 22 -8.11 17.30 60.79
CA TYR A 22 -8.09 16.43 59.63
C TYR A 22 -6.70 16.34 59.04
N GLU A 23 -6.51 15.27 58.33
CA GLU A 23 -5.45 15.12 57.35
C GLU A 23 -6.05 14.69 56.04
N HIS A 24 -5.37 14.99 54.96
CA HIS A 24 -5.81 14.64 53.64
C HIS A 24 -4.65 14.13 52.82
N ARG A 25 -4.97 13.34 51.79
CA ARG A 25 -4.03 12.86 50.81
C ARG A 25 -4.73 12.65 49.49
N ARG A 26 -3.97 12.73 48.44
CA ARG A 26 -4.45 12.30 47.12
C ARG A 26 -4.18 10.82 46.89
N ASN A 27 -5.18 10.12 46.35
CA ASN A 27 -5.08 8.73 45.95
C ASN A 27 -5.63 8.60 44.50
N GLY A 28 -4.75 8.64 43.52
CA GLY A 28 -5.12 8.68 42.10
C GLY A 28 -5.95 9.92 41.76
N SER A 29 -7.14 9.72 41.21
CA SER A 29 -8.10 10.80 40.89
C SER A 29 -8.95 11.25 42.07
N ASN A 30 -8.80 10.61 43.23
CA ASN A 30 -9.63 10.83 44.39
C ASN A 30 -8.89 11.59 45.50
N MET A 31 -9.59 12.37 46.29
CA MET A 31 -9.10 12.87 47.55
C MET A 31 -9.60 11.99 48.69
N GLU A 32 -8.74 11.72 49.63
CA GLU A 32 -9.08 10.98 50.84
C GLU A 32 -8.87 11.88 52.05
N TYR A 33 -9.83 11.83 52.97
CA TYR A 33 -9.80 12.60 54.20
C TYR A 33 -9.98 11.69 55.39
N ARG A 34 -9.25 11.96 56.47
CA ARG A 34 -9.37 11.27 57.74
C ARG A 34 -9.50 12.33 58.83
N PHE A 35 -10.41 12.10 59.75
CA PHE A 35 -10.73 13.05 60.82
C PHE A 35 -10.30 12.50 62.17
N TYR A 36 -9.72 13.37 62.98
CA TYR A 36 -9.36 13.17 64.37
C TYR A 36 -10.32 14.02 65.20
N TRP A 37 -11.11 13.40 66.01
CA TRP A 37 -12.09 14.07 66.82
C TRP A 37 -11.81 13.89 68.30
N ASN A 38 -12.14 14.95 69.09
CA ASN A 38 -12.05 14.94 70.51
C ASN A 38 -13.26 15.71 71.07
N VAL A 39 -13.99 15.06 71.92
CA VAL A 39 -15.19 15.65 72.59
C VAL A 39 -15.01 15.43 74.09
N TRP A 40 -15.08 16.48 74.83
CA TRP A 40 -14.96 16.42 76.29
C TRP A 40 -16.01 17.27 76.95
N LEU A 41 -16.48 16.84 78.12
CA LEU A 41 -17.42 17.52 78.97
C LEU A 41 -16.70 17.95 80.24
N THR A 42 -16.70 19.23 80.54
CA THR A 42 -16.22 19.81 81.81
C THR A 42 -17.37 19.95 82.77
N SER A 43 -17.32 19.26 83.89
CA SER A 43 -18.36 19.27 84.92
C SER A 43 -17.93 20.05 86.14
N SER A 44 -18.81 20.83 86.67
CA SER A 44 -18.68 21.45 88.00
C SER A 44 -19.68 20.86 89.02
N GLY A 45 -20.06 19.58 88.92
CA GLY A 45 -20.80 18.92 89.96
C GLY A 45 -22.14 18.25 89.65
N GLY A 46 -22.53 18.15 88.38
CA GLY A 46 -23.77 17.45 87.95
C GLY A 46 -23.55 16.12 87.25
N TRP A 47 -24.58 15.24 87.26
CA TRP A 47 -24.58 13.98 86.53
C TRP A 47 -25.09 14.19 85.10
N TYR A 48 -24.35 13.69 84.09
CA TYR A 48 -24.70 13.89 82.71
C TYR A 48 -24.85 12.57 81.98
N TYR A 49 -26.08 12.20 81.73
CA TYR A 49 -26.48 10.89 81.29
C TYR A 49 -26.67 10.80 79.77
N ASN A 50 -26.56 11.90 79.04
CA ASN A 50 -26.96 11.97 77.66
C ASN A 50 -26.06 11.15 76.72
N ALA A 51 -26.72 10.49 75.78
CA ALA A 51 -26.02 9.89 74.68
C ALA A 51 -25.72 10.97 73.63
N MET A 52 -24.51 10.92 73.05
CA MET A 52 -24.07 11.88 72.04
C MET A 52 -23.54 11.22 70.82
N LYS A 53 -23.90 11.76 69.68
CA LYS A 53 -23.42 11.38 68.35
C LYS A 53 -22.77 12.58 67.66
N LEU A 54 -21.78 12.27 66.81
CA LEU A 54 -21.10 13.24 65.98
C LEU A 54 -21.24 12.76 64.50
N PRO A 55 -22.31 13.13 63.80
CA PRO A 55 -22.41 12.88 62.37
C PRO A 55 -21.41 13.76 61.62
N LEU A 56 -20.67 13.13 60.71
CA LEU A 56 -19.71 13.74 59.79
C LEU A 56 -20.26 13.72 58.37
N TYR A 57 -20.31 14.86 57.75
CA TYR A 57 -20.75 15.00 56.37
C TYR A 57 -19.58 15.50 55.51
N LEU A 58 -19.29 14.79 54.46
CA LEU A 58 -18.28 15.17 53.49
C LEU A 58 -18.95 15.33 52.13
N ASN A 59 -18.78 16.48 51.51
CA ASN A 59 -19.43 16.87 50.26
C ASN A 59 -20.95 16.61 50.26
N GLY A 60 -21.57 16.99 51.37
CA GLY A 60 -23.04 16.86 51.56
C GLY A 60 -23.56 15.45 51.91
N THR A 61 -22.68 14.43 51.91
CA THR A 61 -23.05 13.05 52.24
C THR A 61 -22.61 12.71 53.65
N ASN A 62 -23.51 12.11 54.47
CA ASN A 62 -23.09 11.55 55.77
C ASN A 62 -22.14 10.38 55.53
N VAL A 63 -20.89 10.51 55.95
CA VAL A 63 -19.85 9.48 55.78
C VAL A 63 -19.68 8.59 57.02
N GLU A 64 -20.03 9.13 58.17
CA GLU A 64 -20.02 8.38 59.42
C GLU A 64 -20.84 9.13 60.49
N THR A 65 -21.44 8.40 61.38
CA THR A 65 -22.05 8.95 62.59
C THR A 65 -21.40 8.27 63.78
N ILE A 66 -20.47 8.98 64.41
CA ILE A 66 -19.69 8.48 65.50
C ILE A 66 -20.54 8.46 66.78
N GLN A 67 -20.65 7.34 67.42
CA GLN A 67 -21.22 7.25 68.77
C GLN A 67 -20.17 7.70 69.79
N VAL A 68 -20.22 9.00 70.14
CA VAL A 68 -19.26 9.62 71.07
C VAL A 68 -19.46 9.04 72.45
N LYS A 69 -20.72 8.93 72.88
CA LYS A 69 -21.09 8.40 74.19
C LYS A 69 -22.44 7.72 74.11
N THR A 70 -22.55 6.56 74.76
CA THR A 70 -23.82 5.93 75.01
C THR A 70 -24.35 6.38 76.39
N TYR A 71 -25.66 6.28 76.58
CA TYR A 71 -26.25 6.61 77.87
C TYR A 71 -25.60 5.81 78.99
N ASN A 72 -25.11 6.52 80.05
CA ASN A 72 -24.59 5.87 81.25
C ASN A 72 -24.83 6.77 82.45
N SER A 73 -25.61 6.27 83.43
CA SER A 73 -25.99 7.01 84.62
C SER A 73 -24.89 7.26 85.64
N ASN A 74 -23.72 6.60 85.48
CA ASN A 74 -22.67 6.61 86.49
C ASN A 74 -21.40 7.42 86.07
N GLU A 75 -21.42 8.13 84.94
CA GLU A 75 -20.26 8.85 84.43
C GLU A 75 -20.41 10.36 84.60
N LYS A 76 -19.52 10.96 85.42
CA LYS A 76 -19.44 12.42 85.57
C LYS A 76 -18.20 12.94 84.85
N GLY A 77 -18.37 13.89 83.98
CA GLY A 77 -17.29 14.43 83.18
C GLY A 77 -16.56 13.38 82.39
N TRP A 78 -16.39 13.57 81.14
CA TRP A 78 -15.76 12.59 80.28
C TRP A 78 -14.98 13.26 79.15
N ASN A 79 -14.02 12.56 78.64
CA ASN A 79 -13.27 12.92 77.47
C ASN A 79 -13.24 11.67 76.53
N LYS A 80 -13.69 11.85 75.35
CA LYS A 80 -13.70 10.80 74.32
C LYS A 80 -13.02 11.33 73.07
N SER A 81 -12.18 10.55 72.48
CA SER A 81 -11.50 10.91 71.24
C SER A 81 -11.36 9.67 70.34
N GLY A 82 -11.14 9.89 69.11
CA GLY A 82 -10.93 8.83 68.13
C GLY A 82 -10.46 9.36 66.78
N THR A 83 -10.24 8.39 65.93
CA THR A 83 -9.82 8.66 64.56
C THR A 83 -10.72 7.84 63.64
N THR A 84 -11.21 8.48 62.57
CA THR A 84 -12.01 7.79 61.56
C THR A 84 -11.13 6.98 60.60
N GLY A 85 -11.75 6.16 59.80
CA GLY A 85 -11.11 5.64 58.57
C GLY A 85 -10.86 6.75 57.55
N TRP A 86 -10.34 6.39 56.43
CA TRP A 86 -10.21 7.30 55.27
C TRP A 86 -11.53 7.33 54.47
N TYR A 87 -12.03 8.51 54.19
CA TYR A 87 -13.20 8.73 53.34
C TYR A 87 -12.79 9.29 52.00
N THR A 88 -13.31 8.73 50.95
CA THR A 88 -12.96 9.08 49.58
C THR A 88 -13.97 10.09 48.99
N VAL A 89 -13.46 11.16 48.43
CA VAL A 89 -14.22 12.09 47.55
C VAL A 89 -13.72 11.88 46.12
N SER A 90 -14.53 11.25 45.31
CA SER A 90 -14.17 10.89 43.93
C SER A 90 -14.20 12.10 43.00
N GLY A 91 -13.29 12.15 42.02
CA GLY A 91 -13.31 13.11 40.91
C GLY A 91 -12.96 14.56 41.26
N LYS A 92 -12.54 14.88 42.49
CA LYS A 92 -12.07 16.21 42.84
C LYS A 92 -10.62 16.42 42.42
N THR A 93 -10.43 17.33 41.46
CA THR A 93 -9.11 17.61 40.86
C THR A 93 -8.45 18.87 41.41
N SER A 94 -9.23 19.80 41.93
CA SER A 94 -8.74 21.03 42.54
C SER A 94 -9.88 21.73 43.36
N GLY A 95 -9.57 22.79 44.03
CA GLY A 95 -10.55 23.61 44.77
C GLY A 95 -10.69 23.15 46.21
N THR A 96 -11.92 23.14 46.71
CA THR A 96 -12.23 22.74 48.09
C THR A 96 -13.32 21.69 48.13
N THR A 97 -13.33 20.88 49.19
CA THR A 97 -14.40 19.92 49.50
C THR A 97 -15.11 20.43 50.74
N SER A 98 -16.44 20.53 50.69
CA SER A 98 -17.23 20.94 51.87
C SER A 98 -17.21 19.81 52.92
N PHE A 99 -17.00 20.20 54.15
CA PHE A 99 -17.12 19.34 55.31
C PHE A 99 -18.07 20.01 56.32
N TYR A 100 -18.91 19.19 56.91
CA TYR A 100 -19.84 19.61 57.93
C TYR A 100 -19.83 18.57 59.05
N ALA A 101 -19.83 19.01 60.30
CA ALA A 101 -19.98 18.15 61.44
C ALA A 101 -20.86 18.87 62.50
N GLN A 102 -21.62 18.08 63.19
CA GLN A 102 -22.50 18.55 64.24
C GLN A 102 -22.46 17.58 65.41
N LEU A 103 -22.31 18.10 66.63
CA LEU A 103 -22.49 17.29 67.80
C LEU A 103 -23.98 17.26 68.20
N VAL A 104 -24.59 16.09 68.19
CA VAL A 104 -26.03 15.92 68.42
C VAL A 104 -26.26 15.15 69.71
N ASP A 105 -27.10 15.73 70.55
CA ASP A 105 -27.65 15.01 71.72
C ASP A 105 -28.77 14.06 71.22
N THR A 106 -28.66 12.81 71.48
CA THR A 106 -29.63 11.81 71.01
C THR A 106 -30.59 11.33 72.12
N GLY A 107 -30.63 12.04 73.22
CA GLY A 107 -31.58 11.80 74.28
C GLY A 107 -31.03 10.92 75.42
N GLY A 108 -31.52 11.19 76.60
CA GLY A 108 -31.33 10.50 77.85
C GLY A 108 -32.20 11.20 78.89
N TYR A 109 -32.45 10.69 80.01
CA TYR A 109 -33.42 11.09 81.02
C TYR A 109 -33.75 12.59 81.07
N ALA A 110 -34.98 12.94 80.85
CA ALA A 110 -35.50 14.28 80.84
C ALA A 110 -35.34 14.99 82.19
N GLN A 111 -34.31 15.78 82.35
CA GLN A 111 -34.40 16.96 83.21
C GLN A 111 -34.07 18.16 82.38
N ALA A 112 -35.12 18.87 82.03
CA ALA A 112 -35.25 20.29 81.74
C ALA A 112 -34.19 20.99 80.88
N ASN A 113 -34.56 21.31 79.68
CA ASN A 113 -34.04 22.45 78.91
C ASN A 113 -32.52 22.43 78.59
N TRP A 114 -32.08 21.40 77.88
CA TRP A 114 -30.84 21.51 77.21
C TRP A 114 -31.04 22.26 75.89
N ASN A 115 -30.77 23.52 75.87
CA ASN A 115 -30.67 24.30 74.68
C ASN A 115 -29.30 23.97 74.06
N VAL A 116 -29.24 22.94 73.29
CA VAL A 116 -28.09 22.64 72.44
C VAL A 116 -28.05 23.74 71.42
N GLN A 117 -27.28 24.79 71.65
CA GLN A 117 -26.98 25.73 70.56
C GLN A 117 -26.06 25.02 69.61
N ASP A 118 -26.62 24.64 68.54
CA ASP A 118 -25.95 23.98 67.44
C ASP A 118 -24.88 24.91 66.85
N THR A 119 -23.62 24.57 67.06
CA THR A 119 -22.49 25.21 66.37
C THR A 119 -22.08 24.40 65.19
N SER A 120 -23.06 24.01 64.38
CA SER A 120 -22.76 23.41 63.09
C SER A 120 -22.10 24.45 62.18
N SER A 121 -21.02 24.06 61.56
CA SER A 121 -20.31 24.92 60.61
C SER A 121 -19.88 24.12 59.43
N THR A 122 -20.03 24.72 58.27
CA THR A 122 -19.49 24.15 57.02
C THR A 122 -18.07 24.67 56.84
N PHE A 123 -17.18 23.77 56.65
CA PHE A 123 -15.76 24.07 56.42
C PHE A 123 -15.42 23.69 54.98
N ASN A 124 -14.44 24.39 54.45
CA ASN A 124 -13.85 24.05 53.16
C ASN A 124 -12.51 23.34 53.39
N LEU A 125 -12.48 22.05 53.21
CA LEU A 125 -11.26 21.25 53.28
C LEU A 125 -10.40 21.47 52.04
N ALA A 126 -9.10 21.50 52.25
CA ALA A 126 -8.17 21.59 51.13
C ALA A 126 -8.29 20.36 50.23
N VAL A 127 -8.18 20.60 48.99
CA VAL A 127 -8.07 19.55 47.95
C VAL A 127 -6.68 19.69 47.34
N ASP A 128 -5.85 18.69 47.60
CA ASP A 128 -4.56 18.64 46.89
C ASP A 128 -4.82 18.59 45.38
N PRO A 129 -4.26 19.49 44.63
CA PRO A 129 -4.50 19.50 43.19
C PRO A 129 -4.08 18.14 42.58
N ALA A 130 -4.88 17.65 41.66
CA ALA A 130 -4.50 16.49 40.89
C ALA A 130 -3.27 16.83 40.03
N GLY A 131 -2.46 15.85 39.75
CA GLY A 131 -1.41 16.01 38.76
C GLY A 131 -2.00 16.45 37.41
N SER A 132 -1.23 17.18 36.65
CA SER A 132 -1.61 17.63 35.32
C SER A 132 -2.06 16.47 34.42
N VAL A 133 -2.97 16.74 33.52
CA VAL A 133 -3.47 15.73 32.58
C VAL A 133 -2.97 16.04 31.18
N LEU A 134 -2.33 15.06 30.57
CA LEU A 134 -1.92 15.13 29.18
C LEU A 134 -3.13 14.95 28.28
N GLY A 135 -3.39 15.91 27.42
CA GLY A 135 -4.42 15.84 26.40
C GLY A 135 -4.08 14.86 25.27
N THR A 136 -4.93 14.77 24.29
CA THR A 136 -4.69 13.90 23.11
C THR A 136 -3.55 14.45 22.29
N ILE A 137 -2.50 13.64 22.09
CA ILE A 137 -1.41 13.96 21.18
C ILE A 137 -1.83 13.52 19.77
N SER A 138 -1.78 14.45 18.83
CA SER A 138 -2.04 14.13 17.42
C SER A 138 -0.94 13.26 16.85
N ASN A 139 -1.30 12.41 15.88
CA ASN A 139 -0.29 11.71 15.09
C ASN A 139 0.63 12.71 14.39
N PHE A 140 1.90 12.38 14.27
CA PHE A 140 2.91 13.33 13.80
C PHE A 140 3.90 12.71 12.82
N THR A 141 4.53 13.58 12.03
CA THR A 141 5.68 13.20 11.22
C THR A 141 6.95 13.38 12.06
N ILE A 142 7.75 12.32 12.14
CA ILE A 142 9.04 12.35 12.83
C ILE A 142 9.97 13.35 12.15
N GLY A 143 10.48 14.30 12.93
CA GLY A 143 11.25 15.46 12.46
C GLY A 143 10.45 16.77 12.49
N ASN A 144 9.13 16.71 12.58
CA ASN A 144 8.30 17.88 12.81
C ASN A 144 8.10 18.12 14.31
N ALA A 145 7.73 19.34 14.65
CA ALA A 145 7.37 19.71 16.00
C ALA A 145 6.04 19.08 16.42
N ILE A 146 5.93 18.72 17.69
CA ILE A 146 4.79 18.04 18.30
C ILE A 146 4.20 18.99 19.36
N SER A 147 2.95 19.33 19.24
CA SER A 147 2.25 20.12 20.25
C SER A 147 1.83 19.24 21.43
N ILE A 148 2.10 19.70 22.63
CA ILE A 148 1.84 18.99 23.88
C ILE A 148 0.69 19.67 24.63
N PRO A 149 -0.54 19.20 24.48
CA PRO A 149 -1.67 19.74 25.22
C PRO A 149 -1.66 19.24 26.66
N ILE A 150 -1.63 20.16 27.63
CA ILE A 150 -1.61 19.85 29.06
C ILE A 150 -2.70 20.64 29.76
N THR A 151 -3.49 19.98 30.57
CA THR A 151 -4.39 20.65 31.51
C THR A 151 -3.72 20.64 32.88
N LYS A 152 -3.30 21.80 33.36
CA LYS A 152 -2.74 22.00 34.71
C LYS A 152 -3.83 22.33 35.72
N TYR A 153 -3.77 21.70 36.88
CA TYR A 153 -4.69 21.99 38.00
C TYR A 153 -4.06 22.90 39.05
N SER A 154 -2.78 23.22 38.91
CA SER A 154 -2.09 24.25 39.72
C SER A 154 -1.02 24.93 38.88
N SER A 155 -0.91 26.26 39.00
CA SER A 155 0.12 27.05 38.35
C SER A 155 1.52 26.81 38.92
N SER A 156 1.61 26.29 40.15
CA SER A 156 2.90 25.93 40.78
C SER A 156 3.50 24.62 40.27
N PHE A 157 2.77 23.85 39.49
CA PHE A 157 3.22 22.56 39.00
C PHE A 157 4.24 22.70 37.87
N VAL A 158 5.25 21.85 37.96
CA VAL A 158 6.22 21.65 36.88
C VAL A 158 5.96 20.29 36.26
N ASP A 159 5.70 20.24 34.97
CA ASP A 159 5.48 18.99 34.25
C ASP A 159 6.74 18.60 33.47
N ASN A 160 7.25 17.42 33.74
CA ASN A 160 8.38 16.85 33.02
C ASN A 160 7.89 15.80 32.05
N LEU A 161 8.15 16.01 30.76
CA LEU A 161 7.74 15.11 29.68
C LEU A 161 8.84 14.10 29.38
N VAL A 162 8.46 12.85 29.27
CA VAL A 162 9.27 11.77 28.70
C VAL A 162 8.53 11.20 27.50
N ILE A 163 9.23 11.14 26.36
CA ILE A 163 8.73 10.48 25.15
C ILE A 163 9.53 9.21 24.96
N LYS A 164 8.83 8.07 24.78
CA LYS A 164 9.45 6.77 24.52
C LYS A 164 8.93 6.16 23.23
N TYR A 165 9.81 5.41 22.61
CA TYR A 165 9.46 4.45 21.58
C TYR A 165 9.80 3.04 22.10
N GLY A 166 8.79 2.18 22.26
CA GLY A 166 8.93 0.95 23.02
C GLY A 166 9.39 1.22 24.45
N SER A 167 10.47 0.58 24.89
CA SER A 167 11.08 0.82 26.21
C SER A 167 12.10 1.97 26.21
N THR A 168 12.54 2.44 25.03
CA THR A 168 13.62 3.43 24.91
C THR A 168 13.08 4.84 25.06
N THR A 169 13.69 5.61 25.96
CA THR A 169 13.46 7.06 26.06
C THR A 169 14.16 7.75 24.89
N VAL A 170 13.36 8.43 24.06
CA VAL A 170 13.86 9.15 22.89
C VAL A 170 13.95 10.66 23.12
N LYS A 171 13.23 11.17 24.12
CA LYS A 171 13.32 12.56 24.54
C LYS A 171 12.85 12.74 25.98
N SER A 172 13.51 13.65 26.68
CA SER A 172 13.07 14.16 27.97
C SER A 172 13.10 15.70 27.94
N VAL A 173 12.05 16.31 28.43
CA VAL A 173 11.93 17.77 28.50
C VAL A 173 11.40 18.15 29.86
N SER A 174 12.09 19.05 30.54
CA SER A 174 11.66 19.57 31.83
C SER A 174 10.82 20.82 31.64
N ASN A 175 9.87 21.04 32.54
CA ASN A 175 9.02 22.23 32.61
C ASN A 175 8.24 22.49 31.32
N VAL A 176 7.52 21.47 30.84
CA VAL A 176 6.67 21.57 29.65
C VAL A 176 5.35 22.24 30.02
N ASN A 177 4.88 23.15 29.18
CA ASN A 177 3.61 23.85 29.34
C ASN A 177 2.59 23.45 28.29
N ASN A 178 1.33 23.84 28.53
CA ASN A 178 0.27 23.60 27.57
C ASN A 178 0.56 24.28 26.23
N GLY A 179 0.51 23.50 25.17
CA GLY A 179 0.75 23.98 23.80
C GLY A 179 2.22 24.11 23.41
N ASP A 180 3.14 23.73 24.28
CA ASP A 180 4.56 23.70 23.92
C ASP A 180 4.80 22.83 22.69
N SER A 181 5.68 23.32 21.84
CA SER A 181 6.06 22.67 20.59
C SER A 181 7.40 21.97 20.75
N ILE A 182 7.38 20.67 20.80
CA ILE A 182 8.57 19.83 21.06
C ILE A 182 9.12 19.28 19.76
N SER A 183 10.40 19.52 19.50
CA SER A 183 11.13 18.97 18.36
C SER A 183 12.22 18.04 18.84
N PHE A 184 12.53 17.02 18.04
CA PHE A 184 13.67 16.14 18.27
C PHE A 184 14.95 16.77 17.73
N THR A 185 16.04 16.66 18.47
CA THR A 185 17.37 16.98 18.00
C THR A 185 17.85 15.98 16.95
N SER A 186 18.89 16.30 16.20
CA SER A 186 19.47 15.36 15.23
C SER A 186 19.91 14.03 15.87
N SER A 187 20.45 14.06 17.07
CA SER A 187 20.84 12.84 17.80
C SER A 187 19.63 11.99 18.19
N GLU A 188 18.57 12.62 18.70
CA GLU A 188 17.32 11.94 19.05
C GLU A 188 16.65 11.35 17.80
N LEU A 189 16.64 12.09 16.69
CA LEU A 189 16.13 11.60 15.41
C LEU A 189 16.91 10.37 14.92
N ASN A 190 18.24 10.38 15.02
CA ASN A 190 19.06 9.23 14.64
C ASN A 190 18.74 8.00 15.49
N THR A 191 18.51 8.20 16.79
CA THR A 191 18.09 7.13 17.70
C THR A 191 16.73 6.57 17.27
N ILE A 192 15.74 7.43 17.01
CA ILE A 192 14.41 7.03 16.55
C ILE A 192 14.50 6.29 15.21
N TYR A 193 15.26 6.81 14.25
CA TYR A 193 15.44 6.19 12.94
C TYR A 193 16.11 4.81 13.03
N SER A 194 17.04 4.63 13.96
CA SER A 194 17.67 3.33 14.23
C SER A 194 16.66 2.34 14.79
N LEU A 195 15.88 2.74 15.78
CA LEU A 195 14.83 1.92 16.40
C LEU A 195 13.71 1.54 15.39
N MET A 196 13.46 2.41 14.42
CA MET A 196 12.44 2.24 13.37
C MET A 196 13.06 1.86 12.02
N SER A 197 14.19 1.18 12.01
CA SER A 197 14.93 0.88 10.77
C SER A 197 14.18 -0.02 9.78
N THR A 198 13.12 -0.71 10.23
CA THR A 198 12.34 -1.66 9.43
C THR A 198 10.87 -1.29 9.25
N ILE A 199 10.43 -0.17 9.82
CA ILE A 199 9.03 0.26 9.77
C ILE A 199 8.94 1.77 9.51
N ASN A 200 7.87 2.22 8.84
CA ASN A 200 7.63 3.63 8.53
C ASN A 200 6.77 4.35 9.58
N SER A 201 6.14 3.63 10.48
CA SER A 201 5.33 4.23 11.54
C SER A 201 5.34 3.38 12.80
N GLY A 202 5.14 4.01 13.93
CA GLY A 202 5.13 3.31 15.20
C GLY A 202 4.53 4.15 16.32
N THR A 203 4.15 3.49 17.41
CA THR A 203 3.51 4.13 18.55
C THR A 203 4.55 4.67 19.53
N PHE A 204 4.43 5.95 19.82
CA PHE A 204 5.21 6.65 20.85
C PHE A 204 4.35 6.83 22.08
N SER A 205 4.92 6.63 23.25
CA SER A 205 4.28 6.96 24.51
C SER A 205 4.82 8.30 25.05
N PHE A 206 3.90 9.16 25.40
CA PHE A 206 4.17 10.46 25.99
C PHE A 206 3.72 10.39 27.45
N THR A 207 4.61 10.63 28.37
CA THR A 207 4.30 10.62 29.80
C THR A 207 4.76 11.91 30.42
N ILE A 208 3.86 12.64 31.02
CA ILE A 208 4.20 13.75 31.90
C ILE A 208 4.24 13.25 33.35
N THR A 209 5.23 13.70 34.08
CA THR A 209 5.29 13.59 35.53
C THR A 209 5.13 14.98 36.12
N THR A 210 4.05 15.17 36.84
CA THR A 210 3.76 16.46 37.50
C THR A 210 4.49 16.53 38.83
N MET A 211 5.26 17.56 39.02
CA MET A 211 6.01 17.87 40.21
C MET A 211 5.45 19.08 40.96
N ASN A 212 5.36 18.99 42.25
CA ASN A 212 5.16 20.09 43.16
C ASN A 212 6.43 20.23 44.02
N GLY A 213 7.29 21.16 43.67
CA GLY A 213 8.66 21.20 44.18
C GLY A 213 9.43 19.92 43.81
N SER A 214 9.95 19.21 44.81
CA SER A 214 10.69 17.94 44.62
C SER A 214 9.78 16.69 44.60
N SER A 215 8.50 16.82 44.93
CA SER A 215 7.56 15.69 45.06
C SER A 215 6.74 15.49 43.82
N SER A 216 6.63 14.23 43.34
CA SER A 216 5.72 13.87 42.25
C SER A 216 4.29 13.81 42.80
N VAL A 217 3.38 14.52 42.13
CA VAL A 217 1.93 14.53 42.43
C VAL A 217 1.12 13.67 41.48
N GLY A 218 1.71 13.14 40.42
CA GLY A 218 1.04 12.25 39.52
C GLY A 218 1.71 12.13 38.16
N THR A 219 1.24 11.17 37.38
CA THR A 219 1.65 10.97 36.00
C THR A 219 0.44 10.87 35.09
N SER A 220 0.59 11.32 33.87
CA SER A 220 -0.42 11.17 32.82
C SER A 220 0.25 10.75 31.53
N SER A 221 -0.33 9.76 30.84
CA SER A 221 0.27 9.21 29.63
C SER A 221 -0.72 9.19 28.48
N LYS A 222 -0.21 9.41 27.28
CA LYS A 222 -0.93 9.27 26.00
C LYS A 222 -0.02 8.64 24.97
N ASN A 223 -0.64 7.99 24.02
CA ASN A 223 0.06 7.43 22.87
C ASN A 223 -0.29 8.21 21.61
N ALA A 224 0.66 8.31 20.68
CA ALA A 224 0.44 8.84 19.35
C ALA A 224 1.30 8.10 18.34
N THR A 225 0.87 8.04 17.10
CA THR A 225 1.65 7.44 16.02
C THR A 225 2.59 8.46 15.42
N GLY A 226 3.88 8.16 15.45
CA GLY A 226 4.90 8.88 14.70
C GLY A 226 5.19 8.18 13.38
N SER A 227 5.25 8.94 12.28
CA SER A 227 5.50 8.39 10.94
C SER A 227 6.75 9.00 10.32
N ILE A 228 7.53 8.18 9.65
CA ILE A 228 8.68 8.58 8.86
C ILE A 228 8.21 8.82 7.41
N THR A 229 8.37 10.04 6.91
CA THR A 229 8.04 10.42 5.53
C THR A 229 9.29 10.80 4.77
N ASN A 230 9.22 10.85 3.43
CA ASN A 230 10.35 11.21 2.56
C ASN A 230 11.62 10.42 2.89
N ALA A 231 11.46 9.10 3.02
CA ALA A 231 12.52 8.18 3.44
C ALA A 231 12.93 7.19 2.35
N ASN A 232 12.51 7.42 1.10
CA ASN A 232 12.88 6.55 -0.01
C ASN A 232 14.41 6.47 -0.14
N PRO A 233 14.95 5.32 -0.51
CA PRO A 233 16.39 5.16 -0.74
C PRO A 233 16.89 6.14 -1.80
N THR A 234 18.10 6.64 -1.63
CA THR A 234 18.76 7.45 -2.65
C THR A 234 19.44 6.54 -3.65
N PHE A 235 18.97 6.59 -4.89
CA PHE A 235 19.48 5.81 -6.01
C PHE A 235 19.17 6.51 -7.32
N THR A 236 20.12 6.57 -8.22
CA THR A 236 20.02 7.30 -9.49
C THR A 236 20.60 6.49 -10.65
N ALA A 237 20.40 6.94 -11.86
CA ALA A 237 20.96 6.31 -13.07
C ALA A 237 22.49 6.23 -13.07
N SER A 238 23.19 7.08 -12.31
CA SER A 238 24.66 7.03 -12.16
C SER A 238 25.13 5.80 -11.37
N ASN A 239 24.26 5.22 -10.55
CA ASN A 239 24.54 3.98 -9.84
C ASN A 239 24.44 2.72 -10.72
N ILE A 240 23.99 2.88 -11.97
CA ILE A 240 23.80 1.80 -12.91
C ILE A 240 24.82 1.93 -14.05
N SER A 241 25.59 0.91 -14.28
CA SER A 241 26.42 0.76 -15.47
C SER A 241 26.16 -0.60 -16.10
N TYR A 242 26.50 -0.74 -17.36
CA TYR A 242 26.38 -2.02 -18.06
C TYR A 242 27.52 -2.20 -19.06
N LYS A 243 27.76 -3.42 -19.47
CA LYS A 243 28.66 -3.74 -20.56
C LYS A 243 28.24 -5.03 -21.26
N ASP A 244 28.67 -5.17 -22.48
CA ASP A 244 28.73 -6.46 -23.15
C ASP A 244 29.85 -7.30 -22.52
N ASN A 245 29.50 -8.48 -22.04
CA ASN A 245 30.44 -9.44 -21.45
C ASN A 245 30.93 -10.49 -22.47
N ASN A 246 30.47 -10.43 -23.73
CA ASN A 246 30.94 -11.27 -24.80
C ASN A 246 32.14 -10.64 -25.49
N SER A 247 33.35 -11.11 -25.16
CA SER A 247 34.59 -10.58 -25.70
C SER A 247 34.69 -10.71 -27.24
N THR A 248 34.11 -11.76 -27.83
CA THR A 248 34.08 -11.93 -29.30
C THR A 248 33.32 -10.80 -29.98
N VAL A 249 32.17 -10.41 -29.42
CA VAL A 249 31.37 -9.30 -29.96
C VAL A 249 32.07 -7.98 -29.71
N VAL A 250 32.59 -7.75 -28.50
CA VAL A 250 33.33 -6.54 -28.16
C VAL A 250 34.56 -6.33 -29.05
N ASN A 251 35.26 -7.39 -29.39
CA ASN A 251 36.42 -7.33 -30.33
C ASN A 251 36.02 -6.87 -31.73
N VAL A 252 34.80 -7.16 -32.18
CA VAL A 252 34.28 -6.67 -33.46
C VAL A 252 33.78 -5.25 -33.37
N THR A 253 32.95 -4.94 -32.35
CA THR A 253 32.33 -3.62 -32.18
C THR A 253 33.34 -2.55 -31.70
N ASN A 254 34.40 -3.01 -31.02
CA ASN A 254 35.33 -2.16 -30.26
C ASN A 254 34.62 -1.21 -29.27
N ASN A 255 33.48 -1.66 -28.74
CA ASN A 255 32.67 -0.89 -27.80
C ASN A 255 31.79 -1.81 -26.96
N ASN A 256 32.10 -1.95 -25.68
CA ASN A 256 31.33 -2.77 -24.76
C ASN A 256 30.03 -2.11 -24.27
N GLN A 257 29.73 -0.87 -24.69
CA GLN A 257 28.47 -0.18 -24.39
C GLN A 257 27.42 -0.33 -25.51
N GLN A 258 27.77 -1.04 -26.58
CA GLN A 258 26.90 -1.33 -27.70
C GLN A 258 26.74 -2.85 -27.82
N LEU A 259 25.58 -3.35 -27.45
CA LEU A 259 25.27 -4.76 -27.51
C LEU A 259 24.76 -5.13 -28.89
N VAL A 260 25.09 -6.32 -29.37
CA VAL A 260 24.62 -6.85 -30.66
C VAL A 260 23.53 -7.88 -30.41
N GLN A 261 22.42 -7.74 -31.09
CA GLN A 261 21.25 -8.59 -31.01
C GLN A 261 21.62 -10.08 -31.05
N SER A 262 21.09 -10.86 -30.10
CA SER A 262 21.25 -12.33 -29.99
C SER A 262 22.70 -12.84 -29.83
N LEU A 263 23.70 -11.95 -29.76
CA LEU A 263 25.11 -12.29 -29.64
C LEU A 263 25.75 -11.80 -28.36
N SER A 264 25.42 -10.58 -27.97
CA SER A 264 26.00 -9.93 -26.78
C SER A 264 25.43 -10.49 -25.49
N SER A 265 26.26 -10.59 -24.45
CA SER A 265 25.85 -10.96 -23.10
C SER A 265 25.84 -9.71 -22.21
N LEU A 266 24.68 -9.33 -21.73
CA LEU A 266 24.53 -8.14 -20.91
C LEU A 266 24.96 -8.41 -19.46
N LEU A 267 26.00 -7.74 -19.01
CA LEU A 267 26.41 -7.65 -17.63
C LEU A 267 26.08 -6.24 -17.10
N VAL A 268 25.25 -6.18 -16.08
CA VAL A 268 24.89 -4.95 -15.37
C VAL A 268 25.67 -4.87 -14.07
N THR A 269 26.21 -3.71 -13.77
CA THR A 269 26.86 -3.42 -12.48
C THR A 269 26.08 -2.35 -11.76
N ILE A 270 25.69 -2.63 -10.53
CA ILE A 270 24.97 -1.73 -9.64
C ILE A 270 25.90 -1.33 -8.52
N THR A 271 26.10 -0.05 -8.33
CA THR A 271 26.78 0.50 -7.15
C THR A 271 25.79 0.75 -6.02
N SER A 272 26.30 0.86 -4.79
CA SER A 272 25.45 0.94 -3.59
C SER A 272 24.49 2.12 -3.63
N ALA A 273 23.24 1.85 -3.34
CA ALA A 273 22.26 2.84 -2.96
C ALA A 273 22.43 3.22 -1.49
N THR A 274 21.91 4.37 -1.10
CA THR A 274 21.92 4.83 0.29
C THR A 274 20.52 4.75 0.86
N GLY A 275 20.37 4.04 1.98
CA GLY A 275 19.14 4.08 2.76
C GLY A 275 19.02 5.40 3.50
N ASN A 276 17.82 5.93 3.61
CA ASN A 276 17.57 7.19 4.28
C ASN A 276 16.98 6.97 5.68
N LYS A 277 17.24 7.92 6.57
CA LYS A 277 16.67 7.94 7.93
C LYS A 277 16.84 6.60 8.67
N GLY A 278 18.04 6.02 8.62
CA GLY A 278 18.39 4.79 9.35
C GLY A 278 17.92 3.48 8.71
N ALA A 279 17.29 3.51 7.54
CA ALA A 279 17.00 2.30 6.78
C ALA A 279 18.26 1.76 6.11
N SER A 280 18.35 0.45 5.96
CA SER A 280 19.36 -0.25 5.17
C SER A 280 18.77 -0.69 3.83
N ILE A 281 19.62 -0.88 2.83
CA ILE A 281 19.17 -1.43 1.56
C ILE A 281 19.08 -2.95 1.68
N THR A 282 17.97 -3.51 1.26
CA THR A 282 17.70 -4.95 1.35
C THR A 282 17.69 -5.65 0.00
N ARG A 283 17.38 -4.92 -1.08
CA ARG A 283 17.19 -5.55 -2.37
C ARG A 283 17.32 -4.58 -3.53
N TYR A 284 17.87 -5.10 -4.63
CA TYR A 284 17.91 -4.48 -5.94
C TYR A 284 17.24 -5.41 -6.95
N ASP A 285 16.18 -4.97 -7.59
CA ASP A 285 15.46 -5.68 -8.65
C ASP A 285 15.78 -5.00 -9.98
N ALA A 286 16.62 -5.62 -10.79
CA ALA A 286 16.94 -5.13 -12.12
C ALA A 286 16.06 -5.83 -13.17
N THR A 287 15.40 -5.05 -14.00
CA THR A 287 14.47 -5.55 -15.03
C THR A 287 14.83 -4.99 -16.39
N ILE A 288 14.98 -5.86 -17.36
CA ILE A 288 15.15 -5.52 -18.77
C ILE A 288 14.47 -6.58 -19.64
N ASN A 289 13.83 -6.15 -20.70
CA ASN A 289 13.13 -7.05 -21.65
C ASN A 289 12.16 -8.03 -20.96
N GLY A 290 11.45 -7.58 -19.92
CA GLY A 290 10.52 -8.41 -19.15
C GLY A 290 11.18 -9.39 -18.17
N VAL A 291 12.50 -9.50 -18.14
CA VAL A 291 13.24 -10.38 -17.21
C VAL A 291 13.69 -9.57 -16.01
N THR A 292 13.34 -10.02 -14.81
CA THR A 292 13.80 -9.43 -13.55
C THR A 292 14.82 -10.35 -12.89
N ARG A 293 15.92 -9.77 -12.42
CA ARG A 293 16.91 -10.42 -11.57
C ARG A 293 17.12 -9.63 -10.30
N THR A 294 17.24 -10.35 -9.20
CA THR A 294 17.31 -9.77 -7.85
C THR A 294 18.64 -10.08 -7.21
N ILE A 295 19.23 -9.08 -6.54
CA ILE A 295 20.39 -9.21 -5.64
C ILE A 295 20.11 -8.48 -4.33
N THR A 296 20.70 -8.95 -3.24
CA THR A 296 20.52 -8.36 -1.90
C THR A 296 21.58 -7.32 -1.54
N SER A 297 22.66 -7.26 -2.29
CA SER A 297 23.75 -6.27 -2.14
C SER A 297 24.13 -5.73 -3.51
N ALA A 298 24.71 -4.53 -3.54
CA ALA A 298 25.25 -3.95 -4.75
C ALA A 298 26.28 -4.89 -5.38
N GLY A 299 26.32 -4.96 -6.70
CA GLY A 299 27.19 -5.89 -7.42
C GLY A 299 26.79 -6.09 -8.88
N ASN A 300 27.25 -7.18 -9.44
CA ASN A 300 27.03 -7.53 -10.83
C ASN A 300 25.79 -8.43 -10.99
N ILE A 301 25.05 -8.18 -12.05
CA ILE A 301 23.92 -8.98 -12.48
C ILE A 301 24.16 -9.38 -13.94
N ASP A 302 24.31 -10.68 -14.20
CA ASP A 302 24.44 -11.21 -15.55
C ASP A 302 23.04 -11.53 -16.09
N PHE A 303 22.60 -10.81 -17.12
CA PHE A 303 21.36 -11.09 -17.83
C PHE A 303 21.54 -12.10 -18.96
N GLY A 304 22.79 -12.37 -19.34
CA GLY A 304 23.10 -13.23 -20.47
C GLY A 304 22.73 -12.59 -21.81
N VAL A 305 22.43 -13.44 -22.79
CA VAL A 305 22.10 -13.00 -24.14
C VAL A 305 20.68 -12.46 -24.21
N ILE A 306 20.54 -11.26 -24.77
CA ILE A 306 19.25 -10.63 -25.01
C ILE A 306 19.00 -10.48 -26.50
N ASN A 307 17.84 -10.94 -26.95
CA ASN A 307 17.42 -10.77 -28.34
C ASN A 307 16.64 -9.46 -28.49
N SER A 308 17.35 -8.39 -28.81
CA SER A 308 16.74 -7.09 -29.15
C SER A 308 17.50 -6.39 -30.27
N GLY A 309 16.77 -5.95 -31.26
CA GLY A 309 17.31 -5.13 -32.36
C GLY A 309 17.23 -3.62 -32.12
N SER A 310 16.72 -3.19 -31.00
CA SER A 310 16.55 -1.78 -30.61
C SER A 310 16.92 -1.58 -29.14
N ASN A 311 17.19 -0.31 -28.79
CA ASN A 311 17.53 0.04 -27.43
C ASN A 311 16.44 -0.39 -26.45
N LEU A 312 16.85 -0.85 -25.28
CA LEU A 312 15.99 -1.27 -24.19
C LEU A 312 16.21 -0.39 -22.96
N THR A 313 15.18 -0.23 -22.18
CA THR A 313 15.28 0.41 -20.87
C THR A 313 15.56 -0.64 -19.81
N LEU A 314 16.70 -0.51 -19.15
CA LEU A 314 17.01 -1.21 -17.92
C LEU A 314 16.43 -0.40 -16.78
N SER A 315 15.58 -1.01 -15.96
CA SER A 315 14.99 -0.43 -14.77
C SER A 315 15.55 -1.14 -13.54
N VAL A 316 16.05 -0.38 -12.57
CA VAL A 316 16.52 -0.93 -11.30
C VAL A 316 15.70 -0.32 -10.19
N LYS A 317 14.95 -1.15 -9.49
CA LYS A 317 14.19 -0.79 -8.30
C LYS A 317 14.98 -1.22 -7.06
N VAL A 318 15.24 -0.27 -6.20
CA VAL A 318 15.90 -0.48 -4.91
C VAL A 318 14.86 -0.47 -3.81
N THR A 319 14.95 -1.40 -2.89
CA THR A 319 14.06 -1.51 -1.72
C THR A 319 14.88 -1.42 -0.45
N ASP A 320 14.44 -0.62 0.49
CA ASP A 320 15.04 -0.51 1.81
C ASP A 320 14.38 -1.46 2.83
N SER A 321 14.90 -1.46 4.05
CA SER A 321 14.43 -2.30 5.16
C SER A 321 13.02 -1.95 5.66
N ARG A 322 12.50 -0.79 5.31
CA ARG A 322 11.14 -0.33 5.59
C ARG A 322 10.15 -0.66 4.47
N GLY A 323 10.65 -1.18 3.33
CA GLY A 323 9.85 -1.41 2.14
C GLY A 323 9.69 -0.20 1.22
N ASN A 324 10.33 0.94 1.52
CA ASN A 324 10.33 2.09 0.61
C ASN A 324 11.18 1.78 -0.62
N THR A 325 10.80 2.34 -1.75
CA THR A 325 11.48 2.03 -3.00
C THR A 325 11.85 3.27 -3.78
N THR A 326 12.94 3.16 -4.53
CA THR A 326 13.33 4.13 -5.56
C THR A 326 13.68 3.36 -6.81
N THR A 327 13.25 3.86 -7.95
CA THR A 327 13.56 3.26 -9.25
C THR A 327 14.37 4.23 -10.09
N ALA A 328 15.45 3.73 -10.67
CA ALA A 328 16.22 4.45 -11.66
C ALA A 328 16.29 3.64 -12.95
N THR A 329 16.42 4.33 -14.08
CA THR A 329 16.46 3.70 -15.40
C THR A 329 17.73 4.09 -16.16
N LYS A 330 18.17 3.17 -17.01
CA LYS A 330 19.31 3.34 -17.91
C LYS A 330 18.97 2.78 -19.27
N THR A 331 19.24 3.52 -20.32
CA THR A 331 19.12 2.99 -21.67
C THR A 331 20.29 2.08 -21.98
N VAL A 332 19.99 0.84 -22.39
CA VAL A 332 20.96 -0.11 -22.91
C VAL A 332 20.86 -0.08 -24.43
N THR A 333 21.99 0.20 -25.06
CA THR A 333 22.07 0.36 -26.51
C THR A 333 22.25 -0.99 -27.19
N PHE A 334 21.35 -1.32 -28.09
CA PHE A 334 21.43 -2.52 -28.93
C PHE A 334 21.58 -2.15 -30.40
N LEU A 335 22.36 -2.94 -31.08
CA LEU A 335 22.53 -2.91 -32.53
C LEU A 335 21.84 -4.18 -33.10
N SER A 336 20.97 -3.97 -34.06
CA SER A 336 20.32 -5.10 -34.71
C SER A 336 21.33 -5.93 -35.50
N TRP A 337 21.19 -7.23 -35.39
CA TRP A 337 21.93 -8.19 -36.19
C TRP A 337 21.06 -9.41 -36.52
N VAL A 338 21.20 -9.82 -37.76
CA VAL A 338 20.63 -11.07 -38.29
C VAL A 338 21.66 -11.71 -39.17
N LEU A 339 21.58 -13.02 -39.27
CA LEU A 339 22.45 -13.77 -40.22
C LEU A 339 22.34 -13.16 -41.62
N PRO A 340 23.45 -13.06 -42.35
CA PRO A 340 23.44 -12.54 -43.69
C PRO A 340 22.51 -13.39 -44.58
N THR A 341 21.74 -12.72 -45.40
CA THR A 341 20.85 -13.35 -46.39
C THR A 341 21.20 -12.90 -47.79
N GLY A 342 20.78 -13.64 -48.78
CA GLY A 342 21.09 -13.27 -50.16
C GLY A 342 20.06 -13.76 -51.18
N ILE A 343 19.89 -12.96 -52.21
CA ILE A 343 19.19 -13.33 -53.43
C ILE A 343 20.25 -13.81 -54.42
N ILE A 344 20.16 -15.06 -54.85
CA ILE A 344 21.09 -15.65 -55.78
C ILE A 344 20.43 -15.74 -57.16
N SER A 345 21.03 -15.13 -58.16
CA SER A 345 20.67 -15.27 -59.53
C SER A 345 21.75 -16.07 -60.25
N LEU A 346 21.42 -17.27 -60.67
CA LEU A 346 22.31 -18.17 -61.39
C LEU A 346 21.61 -18.60 -62.67
N LYS A 347 22.15 -18.26 -63.83
CA LYS A 347 21.58 -18.59 -65.11
C LYS A 347 22.62 -18.72 -66.20
N ARG A 348 22.36 -19.52 -67.23
CA ARG A 348 23.17 -19.56 -68.44
C ARG A 348 22.82 -18.33 -69.31
N LYS A 349 23.80 -17.85 -70.05
CA LYS A 349 23.56 -16.93 -71.15
C LYS A 349 22.65 -17.60 -72.16
N ASN A 350 21.60 -16.88 -72.58
CA ASN A 350 20.56 -17.38 -73.47
C ASN A 350 19.98 -18.75 -73.05
N ASN A 351 20.12 -19.15 -71.78
CA ASN A 351 19.72 -20.43 -71.16
C ASN A 351 20.39 -21.68 -71.76
N TYR A 352 21.29 -21.50 -72.69
CA TYR A 352 21.89 -22.63 -73.42
C TYR A 352 23.43 -22.61 -73.43
N GLU A 353 24.05 -21.44 -73.40
CA GLU A 353 25.49 -21.31 -73.62
C GLU A 353 26.35 -21.84 -72.47
N ASN A 354 27.64 -22.11 -72.73
CA ASN A 354 28.62 -22.42 -71.68
C ASN A 354 28.83 -21.22 -70.76
N GLU A 355 28.69 -20.03 -71.23
CA GLU A 355 28.76 -18.79 -70.44
C GLU A 355 27.58 -18.72 -69.47
N SER A 356 27.89 -18.60 -68.18
CA SER A 356 26.91 -18.58 -67.12
C SER A 356 27.16 -17.38 -66.22
N TYR A 357 26.10 -16.81 -65.65
CA TYR A 357 26.11 -15.64 -64.83
C TYR A 357 25.68 -15.99 -63.41
N LEU A 358 26.55 -15.72 -62.45
CA LEU A 358 26.23 -15.74 -61.03
C LEU A 358 26.21 -14.33 -60.52
N LYS A 359 25.12 -13.90 -59.87
CA LYS A 359 25.00 -12.68 -59.15
C LYS A 359 24.42 -12.95 -57.78
N VAL A 360 25.06 -12.43 -56.74
CA VAL A 360 24.62 -12.56 -55.35
C VAL A 360 24.36 -11.17 -54.81
N GLN A 361 23.13 -10.91 -54.40
CA GLN A 361 22.74 -9.70 -53.68
C GLN A 361 22.60 -10.05 -52.20
N ALA A 362 23.65 -9.85 -51.45
CA ALA A 362 23.67 -10.14 -50.03
C ALA A 362 23.22 -8.94 -49.20
N THR A 363 22.40 -9.22 -48.23
CA THR A 363 21.99 -8.27 -47.19
C THR A 363 22.56 -8.72 -45.85
N TYR A 364 23.13 -7.82 -45.09
CA TYR A 364 23.73 -8.10 -43.80
C TYR A 364 23.61 -6.89 -42.89
N SER A 365 23.68 -7.11 -41.57
CA SER A 365 23.67 -6.06 -40.58
C SER A 365 25.05 -5.41 -40.46
N SER A 366 25.15 -4.13 -40.71
CA SER A 366 26.44 -3.39 -40.70
C SER A 366 27.03 -3.21 -39.29
N VAL A 367 26.21 -3.27 -38.26
CA VAL A 367 26.59 -3.11 -36.84
C VAL A 367 27.51 -1.89 -36.68
N ASN A 368 26.95 -0.69 -36.94
CA ASN A 368 27.70 0.59 -36.94
C ASN A 368 28.98 0.57 -37.82
N SER A 369 28.89 0.00 -39.01
CA SER A 369 29.98 -0.15 -39.96
C SER A 369 31.17 -1.00 -39.45
N LYS A 370 30.97 -1.80 -38.40
CA LYS A 370 32.00 -2.68 -37.84
C LYS A 370 31.93 -4.08 -38.43
N ASN A 371 30.80 -4.48 -38.96
CA ASN A 371 30.59 -5.76 -39.60
C ASN A 371 30.76 -5.61 -41.11
N THR A 372 31.34 -6.62 -41.71
CA THR A 372 31.60 -6.70 -43.16
C THR A 372 31.20 -8.07 -43.65
N ILE A 373 30.78 -8.14 -44.92
CA ILE A 373 30.42 -9.42 -45.53
C ILE A 373 31.49 -9.89 -46.53
N THR A 374 31.71 -11.17 -46.50
CA THR A 374 32.50 -11.89 -47.51
C THR A 374 31.61 -12.91 -48.19
N ILE A 375 31.57 -12.90 -49.51
CA ILE A 375 30.75 -13.79 -50.32
C ILE A 375 31.70 -14.71 -51.10
N LYS A 376 31.55 -16.00 -50.89
CA LYS A 376 32.33 -17.00 -51.61
C LYS A 376 31.41 -17.98 -52.32
N TYR A 377 31.83 -18.50 -53.42
CA TYR A 377 31.15 -19.58 -54.13
C TYR A 377 32.14 -20.67 -54.52
N GLN A 378 31.60 -21.87 -54.69
CA GLN A 378 32.25 -23.03 -55.24
C GLN A 378 31.23 -23.82 -56.04
N TYR A 379 31.67 -24.58 -57.00
CA TYR A 379 30.76 -25.34 -57.86
C TYR A 379 31.34 -26.71 -58.21
N LYS A 380 30.48 -27.64 -58.60
CA LYS A 380 30.84 -28.96 -59.14
C LYS A 380 29.81 -29.38 -60.20
N LYS A 381 30.14 -30.32 -61.05
CA LYS A 381 29.09 -31.04 -61.80
C LYS A 381 28.23 -31.77 -60.79
N THR A 382 26.92 -31.87 -61.06
CA THR A 382 25.99 -32.58 -60.16
C THR A 382 26.40 -34.03 -59.93
N THR A 383 27.14 -34.64 -60.91
CA THR A 383 27.68 -36.00 -60.83
C THR A 383 29.00 -36.14 -60.05
N ASP A 384 29.69 -35.03 -59.78
CA ASP A 384 30.98 -35.04 -59.11
C ASP A 384 30.80 -35.08 -57.59
N SER A 385 31.75 -35.73 -56.89
CA SER A 385 31.75 -35.79 -55.43
C SER A 385 32.30 -34.52 -54.75
N SER A 386 33.18 -33.79 -55.44
CA SER A 386 33.94 -32.68 -54.83
C SER A 386 33.65 -31.36 -55.53
N TYR A 387 33.59 -30.31 -54.72
CA TYR A 387 33.46 -28.92 -55.18
C TYR A 387 34.80 -28.34 -55.61
N SER A 388 34.78 -27.35 -56.51
CA SER A 388 35.95 -26.53 -56.85
C SER A 388 36.48 -25.78 -55.61
N SER A 389 37.67 -25.22 -55.71
CA SER A 389 38.16 -24.25 -54.73
C SER A 389 37.19 -23.05 -54.57
N GLN A 390 37.15 -22.48 -53.36
CA GLN A 390 36.33 -21.31 -53.05
C GLN A 390 36.85 -20.08 -53.79
N THR A 391 35.95 -19.33 -54.40
CA THR A 391 36.24 -18.05 -55.05
C THR A 391 35.40 -16.96 -54.43
N THR A 392 36.03 -15.80 -54.17
CA THR A 392 35.32 -14.61 -53.65
C THR A 392 34.62 -13.87 -54.80
N ILE A 393 33.43 -13.35 -54.50
CA ILE A 393 32.67 -12.45 -55.41
C ILE A 393 32.24 -11.20 -54.63
N ALA A 394 32.31 -10.05 -55.29
CA ALA A 394 31.83 -8.78 -54.73
C ALA A 394 30.28 -8.80 -54.67
N ASN A 395 29.72 -8.17 -53.61
CA ASN A 395 28.30 -8.06 -53.44
C ASN A 395 27.64 -7.31 -54.61
N ASN A 396 26.51 -7.79 -55.08
CA ASN A 396 25.69 -7.23 -56.16
C ASN A 396 26.42 -7.16 -57.51
N THR A 397 27.55 -7.88 -57.69
CA THR A 397 28.35 -7.92 -58.92
C THR A 397 28.11 -9.20 -59.64
N GLN A 398 27.94 -9.13 -60.96
CA GLN A 398 27.80 -10.29 -61.81
C GLN A 398 29.15 -10.93 -62.09
N LYS A 399 29.29 -12.21 -61.83
CA LYS A 399 30.45 -13.03 -62.21
C LYS A 399 30.10 -13.90 -63.39
N THR A 400 30.90 -13.84 -64.44
CA THR A 400 30.83 -14.74 -65.57
C THR A 400 31.68 -15.98 -65.32
N ILE A 401 31.12 -17.15 -65.55
CA ILE A 401 31.75 -18.45 -65.34
C ILE A 401 31.49 -19.32 -66.58
N SER A 402 32.51 -19.88 -67.17
CA SER A 402 32.34 -20.82 -68.29
C SER A 402 32.14 -22.25 -67.79
N LEU A 403 30.96 -22.81 -68.03
CA LEU A 403 30.54 -24.14 -67.57
C LEU A 403 29.96 -24.90 -68.72
N ASP A 404 30.51 -26.14 -68.98
CA ASP A 404 30.01 -26.98 -70.02
C ASP A 404 28.50 -27.14 -69.97
N LYS A 405 27.85 -26.75 -71.02
CA LYS A 405 26.35 -26.70 -71.14
C LYS A 405 25.75 -28.12 -71.09
N ASN A 406 26.51 -29.13 -71.36
CA ASN A 406 26.01 -30.51 -71.41
C ASN A 406 25.80 -31.14 -70.03
N TYR A 407 26.25 -30.43 -68.95
CA TYR A 407 26.09 -30.87 -67.56
C TYR A 407 25.26 -29.89 -66.76
N ALA A 408 24.57 -30.42 -65.77
CA ALA A 408 24.06 -29.64 -64.63
C ALA A 408 25.18 -29.42 -63.63
N TRP A 409 25.12 -28.28 -62.91
CA TRP A 409 26.14 -27.86 -61.98
C TRP A 409 25.49 -27.44 -60.66
N ASP A 410 26.05 -27.92 -59.55
CA ASP A 410 25.67 -27.52 -58.21
C ASP A 410 26.62 -26.45 -57.69
N PHE A 411 26.05 -25.38 -57.15
CA PHE A 411 26.75 -24.27 -56.55
C PHE A 411 26.51 -24.25 -55.06
N LYS A 412 27.55 -24.05 -54.28
CA LYS A 412 27.49 -23.73 -52.88
C LYS A 412 28.00 -22.31 -52.72
N ILE A 413 27.11 -21.42 -52.25
CA ILE A 413 27.38 -20.01 -52.02
C ILE A 413 27.38 -19.75 -50.52
N THR A 414 28.42 -19.16 -49.99
CA THR A 414 28.61 -18.90 -48.57
C THR A 414 28.70 -17.40 -48.36
N LEU A 415 27.80 -16.89 -47.54
CA LEU A 415 27.75 -15.53 -47.08
C LEU A 415 28.25 -15.50 -45.65
N THR A 416 29.43 -14.93 -45.42
CA THR A 416 30.05 -14.89 -44.09
C THR A 416 30.25 -13.44 -43.67
N ASP A 417 29.66 -13.08 -42.55
CA ASP A 417 29.99 -11.83 -41.85
C ASP A 417 30.88 -12.13 -40.63
N LYS A 418 31.20 -11.13 -39.82
CA LYS A 418 32.08 -11.35 -38.66
C LYS A 418 31.45 -12.18 -37.55
N PHE A 419 30.14 -12.44 -37.60
CA PHE A 419 29.41 -13.11 -36.56
C PHE A 419 28.78 -14.42 -36.99
N GLY A 420 28.53 -14.61 -38.29
CA GLY A 420 27.87 -15.82 -38.73
C GLY A 420 27.99 -16.07 -40.23
N THR A 421 27.54 -17.25 -40.62
CA THR A 421 27.63 -17.73 -42.00
C THR A 421 26.31 -18.34 -42.43
N THR A 422 25.86 -17.95 -43.61
CA THR A 422 24.71 -18.57 -44.28
C THR A 422 25.21 -19.25 -45.57
N THR A 423 24.72 -20.44 -45.83
CA THR A 423 25.07 -21.20 -47.04
C THR A 423 23.85 -21.46 -47.90
N TYR A 424 23.96 -21.24 -49.18
CA TYR A 424 22.94 -21.52 -50.17
C TYR A 424 23.49 -22.58 -51.14
N ASN A 425 22.65 -23.58 -51.41
CA ASN A 425 22.93 -24.55 -52.47
C ASN A 425 21.93 -24.29 -53.61
N VAL A 426 22.44 -23.99 -54.79
CA VAL A 426 21.62 -23.72 -55.98
C VAL A 426 22.17 -24.52 -57.16
N SER A 427 21.34 -24.93 -58.05
CA SER A 427 21.74 -25.72 -59.20
C SER A 427 21.51 -25.00 -60.50
N LEU A 428 22.43 -25.12 -61.38
CA LEU A 428 22.35 -24.66 -62.80
C LEU A 428 22.05 -25.84 -63.69
N ALA A 429 20.91 -25.80 -64.34
CA ALA A 429 20.49 -26.87 -65.26
C ALA A 429 21.40 -26.97 -66.47
N LYS A 430 21.38 -28.12 -67.14
CA LYS A 430 21.95 -28.28 -68.49
C LYS A 430 21.41 -27.19 -69.40
N GLY A 431 22.21 -26.80 -70.40
CA GLY A 431 21.75 -25.87 -71.44
C GLY A 431 20.57 -26.46 -72.19
N ARG A 432 19.52 -25.69 -72.22
CA ARG A 432 18.28 -26.05 -72.92
C ARG A 432 17.80 -24.91 -73.75
N PHE A 433 17.17 -25.20 -74.87
CA PHE A 433 16.41 -24.20 -75.61
C PHE A 433 15.18 -23.84 -74.81
N ILE A 434 14.97 -22.55 -74.63
CA ILE A 434 13.80 -22.10 -73.92
C ILE A 434 12.55 -22.23 -74.80
N PHE A 435 12.76 -22.04 -76.07
CA PHE A 435 11.64 -21.96 -77.02
C PHE A 435 12.05 -22.68 -78.30
N PHE A 436 11.25 -23.62 -78.75
CA PHE A 436 11.39 -24.32 -79.99
C PHE A 436 10.08 -24.37 -80.73
N VAL A 437 10.08 -24.02 -81.99
CA VAL A 437 8.93 -24.16 -82.89
C VAL A 437 9.18 -25.31 -83.84
N ASP A 438 8.36 -26.35 -83.73
CA ASP A 438 8.35 -27.45 -84.65
C ASP A 438 7.33 -27.17 -85.78
N THR A 439 7.83 -26.72 -86.89
CA THR A 439 6.95 -26.35 -88.06
C THR A 439 6.32 -27.60 -88.72
N LYS A 440 6.89 -28.79 -88.49
CA LYS A 440 6.28 -30.04 -89.01
C LYS A 440 5.12 -30.48 -88.10
N LYS A 441 5.27 -30.34 -86.82
CA LYS A 441 4.24 -30.67 -85.83
C LYS A 441 3.30 -29.51 -85.51
N LEU A 442 3.56 -28.31 -86.06
CA LEU A 442 2.81 -27.07 -85.72
C LEU A 442 2.75 -26.84 -84.20
N SER A 443 3.82 -27.14 -83.52
CA SER A 443 3.89 -27.16 -82.05
C SER A 443 5.01 -26.29 -81.57
N VAL A 444 4.81 -25.75 -80.31
CA VAL A 444 5.78 -24.94 -79.61
C VAL A 444 6.25 -25.69 -78.37
N GLY A 445 7.54 -25.87 -78.23
CA GLY A 445 8.15 -26.42 -77.03
C GLY A 445 8.84 -25.31 -76.20
N ILE A 446 8.50 -25.21 -74.94
CA ILE A 446 9.24 -24.42 -73.96
C ILE A 446 10.05 -25.37 -73.12
N ASN A 447 11.39 -25.23 -73.17
CA ASN A 447 12.33 -26.06 -72.47
C ASN A 447 12.25 -27.58 -72.85
N CYS A 448 11.71 -27.88 -74.03
CA CYS A 448 11.60 -29.22 -74.60
C CYS A 448 11.47 -29.18 -76.13
N PHE A 449 11.75 -30.30 -76.80
CA PHE A 449 11.30 -30.51 -78.16
C PHE A 449 9.86 -31.04 -78.11
N PRO A 450 8.88 -30.40 -78.80
CA PRO A 450 7.53 -30.87 -78.76
C PRO A 450 7.40 -32.30 -79.28
N THR A 451 6.72 -33.12 -78.50
CA THR A 451 6.46 -34.49 -78.85
C THR A 451 5.09 -34.69 -79.52
N ASN A 452 4.17 -33.83 -79.17
CA ASN A 452 2.78 -33.83 -79.66
C ASN A 452 2.59 -32.84 -80.81
N ASN A 453 1.62 -33.13 -81.71
CA ASN A 453 1.21 -32.21 -82.74
C ASN A 453 0.27 -31.11 -82.18
N GLU A 454 0.32 -29.93 -82.79
CA GLU A 454 -0.58 -28.78 -82.47
C GLU A 454 -0.67 -28.50 -80.96
N SER A 455 0.51 -28.43 -80.32
CA SER A 455 0.59 -28.30 -78.87
C SER A 455 1.56 -27.21 -78.43
N LEU A 456 1.29 -26.64 -77.27
CA LEU A 456 2.27 -25.94 -76.42
C LEU A 456 2.74 -26.94 -75.37
N GLU A 457 4.02 -27.25 -75.36
CA GLU A 457 4.63 -28.13 -74.37
C GLU A 457 5.63 -27.36 -73.55
N VAL A 458 5.57 -27.53 -72.23
CA VAL A 458 6.56 -26.95 -71.29
C VAL A 458 7.19 -28.09 -70.52
N ASN A 459 8.52 -28.21 -70.58
CA ASN A 459 9.31 -29.29 -69.97
C ASN A 459 8.87 -30.68 -70.45
N GLY A 460 8.27 -30.80 -71.63
CA GLY A 460 7.79 -32.07 -72.16
C GLY A 460 6.34 -32.40 -71.77
N GLU A 461 5.72 -31.56 -71.01
CA GLU A 461 4.32 -31.66 -70.57
C GLU A 461 3.45 -30.77 -71.46
N LYS A 462 2.34 -31.27 -72.00
CA LYS A 462 1.34 -30.47 -72.71
C LYS A 462 0.63 -29.56 -71.73
N ILE A 463 0.66 -28.25 -72.02
CA ILE A 463 0.01 -27.25 -71.19
C ILE A 463 -1.50 -27.30 -71.46
N GLY A 464 -2.24 -27.76 -70.49
CA GLY A 464 -3.68 -27.58 -70.38
C GLY A 464 -4.04 -26.33 -69.61
N ALA A 465 -5.31 -26.03 -69.51
CA ALA A 465 -5.79 -24.93 -68.65
C ALA A 465 -5.29 -25.16 -67.21
N ILE A 466 -4.90 -24.10 -66.58
CA ILE A 466 -4.50 -24.16 -65.15
C ILE A 466 -5.67 -24.73 -64.34
N ASP A 467 -5.45 -25.89 -63.77
CA ASP A 467 -6.42 -26.51 -62.86
C ASP A 467 -6.35 -25.85 -61.47
N PHE A 468 -7.14 -24.82 -61.32
CA PHE A 468 -7.20 -24.14 -60.05
C PHE A 468 -7.72 -25.00 -58.89
N SER A 469 -8.33 -26.16 -59.18
CA SER A 469 -8.75 -27.10 -58.14
C SER A 469 -7.58 -27.71 -57.35
N LYS A 470 -6.41 -27.78 -57.99
CA LYS A 470 -5.18 -28.23 -57.35
C LYS A 470 -4.49 -27.15 -56.54
N ILE A 471 -4.71 -25.87 -56.92
CA ILE A 471 -4.16 -24.72 -56.18
C ILE A 471 -4.99 -24.45 -54.94
N TYR A 472 -6.29 -24.52 -55.09
CA TYR A 472 -7.25 -24.36 -54.02
C TYR A 472 -8.16 -25.59 -53.92
N PRO A 473 -7.72 -26.70 -53.33
CA PRO A 473 -8.60 -27.86 -53.16
C PRO A 473 -9.78 -27.54 -52.25
N VAL A 474 -10.86 -28.35 -52.31
CA VAL A 474 -12.00 -28.23 -51.43
C VAL A 474 -11.53 -28.20 -49.95
N GLY A 475 -12.00 -27.22 -49.19
CA GLY A 475 -11.53 -26.96 -47.83
C GLY A 475 -10.53 -25.81 -47.73
N SER A 476 -9.95 -25.32 -48.80
CA SER A 476 -9.02 -24.18 -48.78
C SER A 476 -9.71 -22.90 -48.32
N ILE A 477 -8.95 -22.07 -47.63
CA ILE A 477 -9.34 -20.72 -47.20
C ILE A 477 -8.64 -19.69 -48.10
N TYR A 478 -9.40 -18.77 -48.64
CA TYR A 478 -8.92 -17.60 -49.37
C TYR A 478 -9.28 -16.32 -48.63
N MET A 479 -8.32 -15.43 -48.48
CA MET A 479 -8.50 -14.14 -47.81
C MET A 479 -8.15 -13.01 -48.77
N SER A 480 -8.97 -11.96 -48.80
CA SER A 480 -8.76 -10.78 -49.65
C SER A 480 -9.40 -9.55 -49.03
N VAL A 481 -8.83 -8.39 -49.29
CA VAL A 481 -9.51 -7.11 -49.07
C VAL A 481 -10.59 -6.82 -50.12
N ASN A 482 -10.59 -7.58 -51.24
CA ASN A 482 -11.58 -7.48 -52.28
C ASN A 482 -12.79 -8.37 -52.00
N SER A 483 -13.98 -7.85 -52.14
CA SER A 483 -15.26 -8.55 -51.90
C SER A 483 -15.63 -9.58 -52.98
N THR A 484 -14.88 -9.65 -54.08
CA THR A 484 -15.21 -10.54 -55.22
C THR A 484 -15.19 -11.99 -54.75
N ASN A 485 -16.28 -12.72 -55.09
CA ASN A 485 -16.32 -14.15 -54.80
C ASN A 485 -15.21 -14.89 -55.56
N PRO A 486 -14.37 -15.68 -54.89
CA PRO A 486 -13.25 -16.40 -55.53
C PRO A 486 -13.68 -17.35 -56.64
N SER A 487 -14.94 -17.76 -56.73
CA SER A 487 -15.48 -18.54 -57.84
C SER A 487 -15.28 -17.89 -59.21
N THR A 488 -15.29 -16.54 -59.25
CA THR A 488 -15.03 -15.79 -60.49
C THR A 488 -13.57 -15.80 -60.92
N LEU A 489 -12.65 -16.04 -59.98
CA LEU A 489 -11.21 -16.07 -60.21
C LEU A 489 -10.70 -17.49 -60.43
N PHE A 490 -11.19 -18.43 -59.65
CA PHE A 490 -10.63 -19.79 -59.56
C PHE A 490 -11.65 -20.89 -59.85
N GLY A 491 -12.87 -20.53 -60.20
CA GLY A 491 -13.99 -21.48 -60.37
C GLY A 491 -14.37 -22.15 -59.04
N GLY A 492 -15.25 -23.12 -59.10
CA GLY A 492 -15.71 -23.88 -57.93
C GLY A 492 -16.74 -23.11 -57.11
N THR A 493 -17.11 -23.68 -55.99
CA THR A 493 -18.11 -23.10 -55.07
C THR A 493 -17.40 -22.61 -53.82
N TRP A 494 -17.72 -21.40 -53.41
CA TRP A 494 -17.11 -20.75 -52.25
C TRP A 494 -18.18 -20.17 -51.33
N VAL A 495 -18.01 -20.36 -50.04
CA VAL A 495 -18.87 -19.81 -49.00
C VAL A 495 -18.03 -18.83 -48.15
N GLN A 496 -18.58 -17.63 -47.97
CA GLN A 496 -17.94 -16.62 -47.15
C GLN A 496 -18.04 -16.97 -45.67
N ILE A 497 -16.90 -16.86 -44.96
CA ILE A 497 -16.84 -16.90 -43.49
C ILE A 497 -16.98 -15.46 -43.02
N GLN A 498 -18.01 -15.19 -42.24
CA GLN A 498 -18.33 -13.84 -41.78
C GLN A 498 -18.26 -13.77 -40.26
N ASP A 499 -17.82 -12.62 -39.73
CA ASP A 499 -17.84 -12.26 -38.32
C ASP A 499 -17.12 -13.30 -37.41
N ARG A 500 -16.01 -13.89 -37.94
CA ARG A 500 -15.22 -14.91 -37.25
C ARG A 500 -13.73 -14.61 -37.34
N PHE A 501 -13.01 -14.81 -36.22
CA PHE A 501 -11.58 -15.02 -36.25
C PHE A 501 -11.28 -16.47 -36.60
N LEU A 502 -10.26 -16.68 -37.43
CA LEU A 502 -9.78 -18.04 -37.74
C LEU A 502 -8.87 -18.52 -36.63
N LEU A 503 -9.21 -19.65 -36.06
CA LEU A 503 -8.42 -20.32 -35.04
C LEU A 503 -7.88 -21.64 -35.60
N ALA A 504 -6.60 -21.92 -35.39
CA ALA A 504 -6.02 -23.21 -35.77
C ALA A 504 -6.68 -24.35 -34.99
N CYS A 505 -7.12 -25.38 -35.71
CA CYS A 505 -7.67 -26.60 -35.11
C CYS A 505 -6.59 -27.44 -34.43
N GLY A 506 -6.96 -28.15 -33.38
CA GLY A 506 -6.09 -29.03 -32.60
C GLY A 506 -6.88 -29.92 -31.67
N SER A 507 -6.24 -30.45 -30.66
CA SER A 507 -6.88 -31.34 -29.67
C SER A 507 -8.00 -30.65 -28.88
N SER A 508 -7.91 -29.34 -28.65
CA SER A 508 -8.89 -28.57 -27.90
C SER A 508 -9.99 -27.95 -28.77
N TYR A 509 -9.72 -27.74 -30.05
CA TYR A 509 -10.66 -27.10 -31.00
C TYR A 509 -10.70 -27.91 -32.29
N SER A 510 -11.76 -28.66 -32.48
CA SER A 510 -11.94 -29.47 -33.66
C SER A 510 -12.21 -28.64 -34.91
N ASN A 511 -11.89 -29.16 -36.10
CA ASN A 511 -12.16 -28.48 -37.37
C ASN A 511 -13.63 -28.16 -37.53
N GLY A 512 -13.92 -26.90 -37.86
CA GLY A 512 -15.30 -26.39 -38.07
C GLY A 512 -16.03 -26.00 -36.79
N SER A 513 -15.45 -26.19 -35.58
CA SER A 513 -16.05 -25.69 -34.35
C SER A 513 -16.08 -24.17 -34.33
N THR A 514 -17.12 -23.60 -33.74
CA THR A 514 -17.29 -22.14 -33.58
C THR A 514 -17.47 -21.79 -32.12
N GLY A 515 -16.94 -20.66 -31.74
CA GLY A 515 -17.05 -20.20 -30.35
C GLY A 515 -16.56 -18.77 -30.22
N GLY A 516 -16.40 -18.37 -28.98
CA GLY A 516 -15.94 -17.03 -28.61
C GLY A 516 -17.07 -16.01 -28.52
N SER A 517 -16.75 -14.84 -28.06
CA SER A 517 -17.65 -13.71 -27.95
C SER A 517 -16.90 -12.42 -28.24
N ALA A 518 -17.50 -11.53 -29.01
CA ALA A 518 -16.94 -10.21 -29.32
C ALA A 518 -16.96 -9.28 -28.11
N THR A 519 -17.84 -9.54 -27.19
CA THR A 519 -17.93 -8.80 -25.94
C THR A 519 -18.01 -9.77 -24.77
N VAL A 520 -17.51 -9.39 -23.64
CA VAL A 520 -17.61 -10.16 -22.41
C VAL A 520 -17.98 -9.25 -21.25
N THR A 521 -18.92 -9.71 -20.46
CA THR A 521 -19.20 -9.12 -19.14
C THR A 521 -18.46 -9.95 -18.12
N LEU A 522 -17.52 -9.34 -17.45
CA LEU A 522 -16.76 -10.03 -16.42
C LEU A 522 -17.67 -10.41 -15.26
N ASN A 523 -17.54 -11.62 -14.78
CA ASN A 523 -18.14 -12.05 -13.52
C ASN A 523 -17.11 -11.92 -12.36
N VAL A 524 -17.59 -12.11 -11.17
CA VAL A 524 -16.79 -11.93 -9.94
C VAL A 524 -15.51 -12.78 -9.90
N ASN A 525 -15.51 -13.93 -10.56
CA ASN A 525 -14.35 -14.82 -10.60
C ASN A 525 -13.31 -14.44 -11.68
N GLN A 526 -13.63 -13.47 -12.53
CA GLN A 526 -12.80 -13.05 -13.67
C GLN A 526 -12.11 -11.70 -13.43
N ILE A 527 -12.43 -11.03 -12.35
CA ILE A 527 -11.76 -9.82 -11.92
C ILE A 527 -10.77 -10.14 -10.79
N PRO A 528 -9.63 -9.45 -10.69
CA PRO A 528 -8.72 -9.62 -9.57
C PRO A 528 -9.43 -9.47 -8.23
N ALA A 529 -9.07 -10.30 -7.27
CA ALA A 529 -9.57 -10.15 -5.90
C ALA A 529 -9.20 -8.76 -5.38
N HIS A 530 -10.19 -8.02 -4.96
CA HIS A 530 -10.03 -6.70 -4.39
C HIS A 530 -11.00 -6.52 -3.23
N SER A 531 -10.67 -5.64 -2.37
CA SER A 531 -11.49 -5.31 -1.22
C SER A 531 -11.76 -3.82 -1.16
N HIS A 532 -12.89 -3.47 -0.62
CA HIS A 532 -13.21 -2.10 -0.28
C HIS A 532 -13.13 -1.95 1.23
N GLY A 533 -12.33 -1.02 1.66
CA GLY A 533 -12.31 -0.64 3.07
C GLY A 533 -13.50 0.23 3.40
N ALA A 534 -14.20 -0.11 4.46
CA ALA A 534 -15.20 0.75 5.04
C ALA A 534 -14.89 0.90 6.53
N SER A 535 -14.92 2.10 7.01
CA SER A 535 -14.75 2.37 8.43
C SER A 535 -15.80 3.35 8.90
N THR A 536 -16.29 3.13 10.07
CA THR A 536 -17.11 4.10 10.78
C THR A 536 -16.29 4.64 11.93
N ASN A 537 -16.35 5.95 12.12
CA ASN A 537 -15.79 6.52 13.34
C ASN A 537 -16.73 6.17 14.50
N SER A 538 -16.17 5.64 15.56
CA SER A 538 -16.91 5.58 16.80
C SER A 538 -17.09 7.01 17.30
N THR A 539 -18.29 7.51 17.24
CA THR A 539 -18.65 8.70 18.00
C THR A 539 -18.91 8.23 19.42
N GLY A 540 -18.15 8.81 20.34
CA GLY A 540 -18.26 8.47 21.74
C GLY A 540 -19.70 8.61 22.27
N SER A 541 -19.95 7.97 23.37
CA SER A 541 -21.23 8.05 24.06
C SER A 541 -21.61 9.52 24.29
N HIS A 542 -22.79 9.87 23.87
CA HIS A 542 -23.37 11.19 24.14
C HIS A 542 -24.70 11.00 24.86
N SER A 543 -25.01 11.96 25.66
CA SER A 543 -26.30 12.00 26.37
C SER A 543 -27.06 13.24 25.93
N HIS A 544 -28.36 13.12 25.92
CA HIS A 544 -29.25 14.24 25.68
C HIS A 544 -29.84 14.69 27.01
N GLY A 545 -29.68 15.99 27.29
CA GLY A 545 -30.42 16.61 28.36
C GLY A 545 -31.79 17.05 27.85
N TYR A 546 -32.84 16.74 28.56
CA TYR A 546 -34.14 17.33 28.30
C TYR A 546 -34.71 17.99 29.57
N GLU A 547 -35.33 19.10 29.36
CA GLU A 547 -36.00 19.82 30.41
C GLU A 547 -37.48 19.36 30.45
N SER A 548 -37.86 18.62 31.49
CA SER A 548 -39.26 18.28 31.67
C SER A 548 -39.90 19.27 32.66
N GLN A 549 -40.72 20.12 32.12
CA GLN A 549 -41.60 20.91 32.98
C GLN A 549 -42.73 20.00 33.50
N LYS A 550 -42.64 19.57 34.73
CA LYS A 550 -43.78 18.94 35.38
C LYS A 550 -44.79 20.04 35.74
N LYS A 551 -45.82 20.18 34.91
CA LYS A 551 -47.07 20.81 35.38
C LYS A 551 -47.71 19.85 36.36
N ARG A 552 -47.73 20.19 37.64
CA ARG A 552 -48.64 19.58 38.58
C ARG A 552 -50.04 20.13 38.33
N TRP A 553 -50.92 19.31 37.82
CA TRP A 553 -52.35 19.52 37.96
C TRP A 553 -52.75 18.94 39.33
N ALA A 554 -53.10 19.86 40.27
CA ALA A 554 -53.78 19.46 41.45
C ALA A 554 -55.26 19.75 41.19
N ASP A 555 -56.01 18.74 40.78
CA ASP A 555 -57.45 18.77 40.93
C ASP A 555 -57.79 18.32 42.35
N THR A 556 -58.20 19.25 43.14
CA THR A 556 -59.09 18.98 44.23
C THR A 556 -60.04 20.19 44.41
N PRO A 557 -61.33 19.97 44.30
CA PRO A 557 -62.27 21.06 44.61
C PRO A 557 -62.41 21.15 46.08
N ILE A 558 -62.07 22.29 46.63
CA ILE A 558 -62.52 22.60 47.98
C ILE A 558 -63.31 23.89 47.90
N SER A 559 -64.55 23.76 48.33
CA SER A 559 -65.46 24.85 48.61
C SER A 559 -65.01 25.65 49.81
N SER A 560 -65.24 26.91 49.68
CA SER A 560 -65.52 27.92 50.75
C SER A 560 -64.36 28.52 51.53
N ALA A 561 -64.29 29.79 51.28
CA ALA A 561 -64.14 30.89 52.22
C ALA A 561 -62.85 31.07 53.00
N GLY A 562 -62.22 32.21 52.73
CA GLY A 562 -61.46 32.90 53.77
C GLY A 562 -60.16 33.56 53.35
N SER A 563 -60.29 34.85 53.01
CA SER A 563 -59.32 35.91 53.23
C SER A 563 -57.81 35.74 53.03
N VAL A 564 -57.34 36.46 52.04
CA VAL A 564 -56.25 37.46 52.07
C VAL A 564 -54.93 37.13 52.78
N LEU A 565 -53.86 37.09 52.02
CA LEU A 565 -52.82 38.13 52.11
C LEU A 565 -51.74 37.89 51.02
N ALA A 566 -51.37 38.98 50.41
CA ALA A 566 -50.33 39.07 49.45
C ALA A 566 -48.96 38.72 50.06
N GLY A 567 -48.21 37.95 49.40
CA GLY A 567 -46.81 37.76 49.67
C GLY A 567 -46.06 37.60 48.36
N THR A 568 -45.39 38.63 47.95
CA THR A 568 -44.42 38.64 46.86
C THR A 568 -43.28 37.74 47.24
N GLY A 569 -43.23 36.61 46.66
CA GLY A 569 -42.08 35.69 46.78
C GLY A 569 -41.61 35.26 45.38
N ALA A 570 -40.48 35.75 45.05
CA ALA A 570 -39.80 35.36 43.82
C ALA A 570 -39.65 33.82 43.76
N GLN A 571 -40.24 33.21 42.77
CA GLN A 571 -40.04 31.80 42.50
C GLN A 571 -38.69 31.59 41.78
N SER A 572 -37.73 31.10 42.49
CA SER A 572 -36.54 30.57 41.87
C SER A 572 -36.90 29.27 41.13
N LYS A 573 -36.77 29.29 39.84
CA LYS A 573 -36.88 28.08 39.03
C LYS A 573 -35.61 27.28 39.23
N TYR A 574 -35.71 26.14 39.84
CA TYR A 574 -34.65 25.16 39.83
C TYR A 574 -34.86 24.27 38.60
N ALA A 575 -33.93 24.34 37.68
CA ALA A 575 -33.85 23.37 36.61
C ALA A 575 -33.18 22.10 37.15
N VAL A 576 -33.91 21.01 37.15
CA VAL A 576 -33.36 19.72 37.48
C VAL A 576 -33.01 19.04 36.15
N TYR A 577 -31.76 18.90 35.89
CA TYR A 577 -31.31 18.19 34.71
C TYR A 577 -31.22 16.69 35.02
N TYR A 578 -31.96 15.93 34.28
CA TYR A 578 -31.83 14.48 34.27
C TYR A 578 -31.03 14.10 33.04
N TYR A 579 -30.03 13.29 33.24
CA TYR A 579 -29.31 12.70 32.15
C TYR A 579 -29.85 11.29 31.92
N THR A 580 -30.08 10.93 30.71
CA THR A 580 -30.36 9.53 30.39
C THR A 580 -29.09 8.71 30.61
N ASP A 581 -29.27 7.51 31.10
CA ASP A 581 -28.16 6.53 31.06
C ASP A 581 -27.61 6.47 29.64
N GLY A 582 -26.27 6.34 29.54
CA GLY A 582 -25.60 6.34 28.25
C GLY A 582 -26.30 5.40 27.29
N ALA A 583 -26.71 5.93 26.15
CA ALA A 583 -27.22 5.07 25.10
C ALA A 583 -26.10 4.11 24.73
N GLY A 584 -26.37 2.82 24.95
CA GLY A 584 -25.42 1.76 24.71
C GLY A 584 -24.83 1.82 23.31
N GLU A 585 -23.77 1.11 23.12
CA GLU A 585 -23.14 0.95 21.83
C GLU A 585 -24.18 0.66 20.75
N HIS A 586 -24.23 1.51 19.76
CA HIS A 586 -25.03 1.24 18.57
C HIS A 586 -24.09 0.96 17.41
N SER A 587 -24.49 0.05 16.56
CA SER A 587 -23.73 -0.28 15.36
C SER A 587 -24.27 0.50 14.17
N HIS A 588 -23.35 0.98 13.37
CA HIS A 588 -23.70 1.49 12.05
C HIS A 588 -23.48 0.40 11.01
N SER A 589 -24.49 0.13 10.21
CA SER A 589 -24.28 -0.68 9.03
C SER A 589 -23.68 0.20 7.93
N VAL A 590 -22.52 -0.17 7.47
CA VAL A 590 -21.94 0.46 6.29
C VAL A 590 -22.30 -0.39 5.08
N THR A 591 -23.07 0.17 4.19
CA THR A 591 -23.33 -0.46 2.91
C THR A 591 -22.29 0.06 1.91
N VAL A 592 -21.42 -0.81 1.50
CA VAL A 592 -20.53 -0.52 0.39
C VAL A 592 -21.28 -0.89 -0.89
N ASN A 593 -21.65 0.12 -1.65
CA ASN A 593 -22.32 -0.10 -2.91
C ASN A 593 -21.37 -0.77 -3.91
N ASN A 594 -21.93 -1.63 -4.70
CA ASN A 594 -21.19 -2.22 -5.81
C ASN A 594 -20.70 -1.11 -6.75
N THR A 595 -19.42 -1.14 -7.06
CA THR A 595 -18.83 -0.26 -8.06
C THR A 595 -18.65 -1.05 -9.35
N GLY A 596 -19.16 -0.49 -10.40
CA GLY A 596 -19.06 -1.09 -11.74
C GLY A 596 -20.41 -1.09 -12.44
N GLY A 597 -20.39 -0.95 -13.73
CA GLY A 597 -21.58 -0.85 -14.56
C GLY A 597 -22.11 -2.18 -15.07
N SER A 598 -21.43 -3.31 -14.76
CA SER A 598 -21.75 -4.65 -15.32
C SER A 598 -21.95 -4.66 -16.84
N GLN A 599 -21.34 -3.70 -17.51
CA GLN A 599 -21.43 -3.59 -18.96
C GLN A 599 -20.42 -4.53 -19.63
N ALA A 600 -20.82 -5.07 -20.73
CA ALA A 600 -19.90 -5.87 -21.52
C ALA A 600 -18.82 -4.97 -22.12
N HIS A 601 -17.56 -5.40 -22.02
CA HIS A 601 -16.46 -4.75 -22.70
C HIS A 601 -16.10 -5.49 -23.98
N ASN A 602 -15.45 -4.79 -24.88
CA ASN A 602 -14.94 -5.37 -26.11
C ASN A 602 -13.86 -6.41 -25.79
N ASN A 603 -14.04 -7.63 -26.30
CA ASN A 603 -13.12 -8.77 -26.16
C ASN A 603 -12.32 -9.04 -27.44
N MET A 604 -12.45 -8.17 -28.43
CA MET A 604 -11.72 -8.33 -29.68
C MET A 604 -10.39 -7.60 -29.63
N PRO A 605 -9.28 -8.27 -29.97
CA PRO A 605 -8.00 -7.61 -30.17
C PRO A 605 -8.08 -6.62 -31.34
N PRO A 606 -7.10 -5.70 -31.50
CA PRO A 606 -7.01 -4.90 -32.71
C PRO A 606 -7.02 -5.80 -33.96
N TYR A 607 -7.85 -5.52 -34.91
CA TYR A 607 -8.03 -6.35 -36.09
C TYR A 607 -8.15 -5.52 -37.37
N ILE A 608 -7.90 -6.15 -38.48
CA ILE A 608 -8.29 -5.70 -39.80
C ILE A 608 -9.28 -6.70 -40.37
N ALA A 609 -10.43 -6.22 -40.81
CA ALA A 609 -11.44 -7.06 -41.45
C ALA A 609 -11.10 -7.29 -42.92
N VAL A 610 -11.09 -8.53 -43.31
CA VAL A 610 -10.92 -8.95 -44.71
C VAL A 610 -12.01 -9.95 -45.10
N TYR A 611 -12.26 -10.09 -46.36
CA TYR A 611 -13.15 -11.12 -46.85
C TYR A 611 -12.45 -12.48 -46.77
N VAL A 612 -13.07 -13.42 -46.09
CA VAL A 612 -12.57 -14.79 -45.92
C VAL A 612 -13.56 -15.75 -46.59
N TRP A 613 -13.05 -16.60 -47.46
CA TRP A 613 -13.85 -17.54 -48.22
C TRP A 613 -13.32 -18.96 -48.04
N LYS A 614 -14.22 -19.91 -47.86
CA LYS A 614 -13.89 -21.34 -47.82
C LYS A 614 -14.40 -21.99 -49.08
N ARG A 615 -13.55 -22.74 -49.78
CA ARG A 615 -13.95 -23.55 -50.92
C ARG A 615 -14.77 -24.76 -50.47
N THR A 616 -15.94 -24.97 -51.06
CA THR A 616 -16.86 -26.06 -50.71
C THR A 616 -17.14 -27.03 -51.88
N GLY A 617 -16.78 -26.64 -53.09
CA GLY A 617 -16.89 -27.49 -54.28
C GLY A 617 -16.01 -27.01 -55.45
#